data_78adb97df7c297fad1c8e3e01d6db8d1
#
_entry.id   78adb97df7c297fad1c8e3e01d6db8d1
#
_cell.length_a   1.000
_cell.length_b   1.000
_cell.length_c   1.000
_cell.angle_alpha   90.00
_cell.angle_beta   90.00
_cell.angle_gamma   90.00
#
_symmetry.space_group_name_H-M   'P 1'
#
loop_
_entity.id
_entity.type
_entity.pdbx_description
1 polymer ?
#
loop_
_entity_poly.entity_id
_entity_poly.type
_entity_poly.pdbx_seq_one_letter_code
_entity_poly.pdbx_strand_id
1 'polypeptide(L)'
;MKNTEATVRSQLQNRAKNAGRIFMEVLQYYAIERFLYRLSISQYSNLFILKGALMFQVLQVQDRRTTLDIDFLAYFKNEVESLEKVIKDICRINIKKEDGLIFDADSVVGERIKEGAEYEGVRIKFKGFLGKSRIPMQIDIGFGDVISPKPQVIEYPTILDFPKPKLKGYSLESIVAEKFESMVKLGAINSRMKDFYDIWIISRQFDFKGERLRKALKRTFIQRNSELPKSSKLFAEEFYDEESDRQVMWKSFLTKNQINSAPEKLALVVKKINDFLTSPVKSILNNKEFDYHWNSPGPWKA
;
A
#
# COMPACT_ATOMS: atom_id res chain seq x y z
N MET A 1 12.35 -32.32 20.02
CA MET A 1 11.56 -31.20 19.46
C MET A 1 12.15 -30.84 18.10
N LYS A 2 11.37 -30.86 17.01
CA LYS A 2 11.85 -30.36 15.71
C LYS A 2 12.11 -28.86 15.92
N ASN A 3 13.32 -28.41 15.55
CA ASN A 3 13.67 -26.98 15.62
C ASN A 3 12.83 -26.24 14.56
N THR A 4 11.68 -25.71 14.98
CA THR A 4 10.70 -25.03 14.11
C THR A 4 11.37 -23.89 13.34
N GLU A 5 12.25 -23.13 13.98
CA GLU A 5 13.03 -22.05 13.39
C GLU A 5 13.88 -22.52 12.19
N ALA A 6 14.69 -23.57 12.38
CA ALA A 6 15.56 -24.10 11.33
C ALA A 6 14.73 -24.64 10.15
N THR A 7 13.59 -25.28 10.45
CA THR A 7 12.67 -25.82 9.44
C THR A 7 12.06 -24.69 8.62
N VAL A 8 11.51 -23.65 9.28
CA VAL A 8 10.94 -22.46 8.64
C VAL A 8 11.99 -21.75 7.78
N ARG A 9 13.20 -21.55 8.33
CA ARG A 9 14.31 -20.93 7.60
C ARG A 9 14.64 -21.68 6.30
N SER A 10 14.77 -23.01 6.37
CA SER A 10 15.04 -23.84 5.20
C SER A 10 13.93 -23.73 4.16
N GLN A 11 12.65 -23.78 4.57
CA GLN A 11 11.52 -23.61 3.67
C GLN A 11 11.52 -22.24 2.99
N LEU A 12 11.80 -21.15 3.72
CA LEU A 12 11.90 -19.80 3.16
C LEU A 12 13.07 -19.66 2.18
N GLN A 13 14.23 -20.29 2.46
CA GLN A 13 15.36 -20.31 1.53
C GLN A 13 15.00 -21.02 0.22
N ASN A 14 14.30 -22.15 0.30
CA ASN A 14 13.82 -22.86 -0.88
C ASN A 14 12.81 -22.03 -1.68
N ARG A 15 11.87 -21.34 -1.01
CA ARG A 15 10.94 -20.41 -1.67
C ARG A 15 11.66 -19.26 -2.36
N ALA A 16 12.65 -18.66 -1.71
CA ALA A 16 13.46 -17.58 -2.28
C ALA A 16 14.20 -18.05 -3.56
N LYS A 17 14.86 -19.21 -3.48
CA LYS A 17 15.59 -19.80 -4.62
C LYS A 17 14.64 -20.10 -5.79
N ASN A 18 13.49 -20.74 -5.54
CA ASN A 18 12.53 -21.11 -6.58
C ASN A 18 11.87 -19.89 -7.24
N ALA A 19 11.72 -18.79 -6.50
CA ALA A 19 11.15 -17.55 -7.01
C ALA A 19 12.19 -16.57 -7.59
N GLY A 20 13.48 -16.92 -7.57
CA GLY A 20 14.57 -16.02 -8.00
C GLY A 20 14.68 -14.73 -7.16
N ARG A 21 14.26 -14.80 -5.88
CA ARG A 21 14.25 -13.63 -4.98
C ARG A 21 15.34 -13.69 -3.92
N ILE A 22 15.71 -12.53 -3.39
CA ILE A 22 16.67 -12.43 -2.28
C ILE A 22 16.04 -12.99 -1.01
N PHE A 23 16.75 -13.88 -0.31
CA PHE A 23 16.25 -14.51 0.92
C PHE A 23 15.74 -13.48 1.97
N MET A 24 16.47 -12.39 2.17
CA MET A 24 16.09 -11.36 3.14
C MET A 24 14.77 -10.68 2.78
N GLU A 25 14.46 -10.53 1.50
CA GLU A 25 13.17 -10.01 1.06
C GLU A 25 12.03 -10.98 1.41
N VAL A 26 12.21 -12.27 1.12
CA VAL A 26 11.21 -13.31 1.44
C VAL A 26 11.01 -13.43 2.96
N LEU A 27 12.10 -13.32 3.72
CA LEU A 27 12.07 -13.33 5.18
C LEU A 27 11.31 -12.11 5.75
N GLN A 28 11.51 -10.93 5.15
CA GLN A 28 10.79 -9.71 5.52
C GLN A 28 9.28 -9.87 5.28
N TYR A 29 8.88 -10.36 4.10
CA TYR A 29 7.46 -10.64 3.80
C TYR A 29 6.87 -11.69 4.74
N TYR A 30 7.63 -12.72 5.09
CA TYR A 30 7.21 -13.71 6.08
C TYR A 30 6.99 -13.08 7.46
N ALA A 31 7.88 -12.21 7.90
CA ALA A 31 7.71 -11.50 9.17
C ALA A 31 6.48 -10.58 9.15
N ILE A 32 6.24 -9.86 8.04
CA ILE A 32 5.05 -9.03 7.84
C ILE A 32 3.78 -9.88 7.96
N GLU A 33 3.66 -10.98 7.21
CA GLU A 33 2.45 -11.83 7.26
C GLU A 33 2.20 -12.40 8.66
N ARG A 34 3.26 -12.78 9.37
CA ARG A 34 3.10 -13.35 10.72
C ARG A 34 2.79 -12.30 11.78
N PHE A 35 3.25 -11.07 11.59
CA PHE A 35 2.81 -9.92 12.40
C PHE A 35 1.33 -9.60 12.14
N LEU A 36 0.92 -9.54 10.88
CA LEU A 36 -0.48 -9.35 10.48
C LEU A 36 -1.40 -10.44 11.05
N TYR A 37 -0.90 -11.68 11.13
CA TYR A 37 -1.65 -12.76 11.78
C TYR A 37 -1.85 -12.51 13.28
N ARG A 38 -0.80 -12.09 14.01
CA ARG A 38 -0.94 -11.73 15.43
C ARG A 38 -1.92 -10.58 15.62
N LEU A 39 -1.84 -9.55 14.79
CA LEU A 39 -2.82 -8.46 14.79
C LEU A 39 -4.23 -9.00 14.56
N SER A 40 -4.43 -9.91 13.59
CA SER A 40 -5.77 -10.40 13.21
C SER A 40 -6.46 -11.21 14.30
N ILE A 41 -5.70 -11.83 15.20
CA ILE A 41 -6.24 -12.59 16.36
C ILE A 41 -6.23 -11.79 17.66
N SER A 42 -5.78 -10.53 17.63
CA SER A 42 -5.72 -9.64 18.79
C SER A 42 -7.07 -8.93 19.01
N GLN A 43 -7.25 -8.38 20.22
CA GLN A 43 -8.35 -7.48 20.52
C GLN A 43 -8.33 -6.18 19.69
N TYR A 44 -7.21 -5.86 19.06
CA TYR A 44 -6.98 -4.65 18.27
C TYR A 44 -7.32 -4.81 16.78
N SER A 45 -7.69 -6.01 16.33
CA SER A 45 -7.91 -6.34 14.91
C SER A 45 -8.88 -5.40 14.18
N ASN A 46 -9.90 -4.90 14.89
CA ASN A 46 -10.90 -4.00 14.33
C ASN A 46 -10.48 -2.53 14.26
N LEU A 47 -9.38 -2.17 14.92
CA LEU A 47 -8.88 -0.79 15.01
C LEU A 47 -8.00 -0.40 13.83
N PHE A 48 -7.47 -1.38 13.10
CA PHE A 48 -6.54 -1.17 11.99
C PHE A 48 -7.12 -1.67 10.67
N ILE A 49 -6.95 -0.87 9.64
CA ILE A 49 -7.32 -1.22 8.27
C ILE A 49 -6.07 -1.20 7.43
N LEU A 50 -5.74 -2.34 6.81
CA LEU A 50 -4.56 -2.47 5.96
C LEU A 50 -4.73 -1.61 4.70
N LYS A 51 -3.73 -0.79 4.43
CA LYS A 51 -3.66 0.05 3.23
C LYS A 51 -2.31 -0.10 2.51
N GLY A 52 -2.03 0.79 1.58
CA GLY A 52 -0.74 0.83 0.90
C GLY A 52 -0.45 -0.35 -0.02
N ALA A 53 0.82 -0.56 -0.31
CA ALA A 53 1.23 -1.52 -1.33
C ALA A 53 1.12 -3.00 -0.90
N LEU A 54 0.98 -3.30 0.40
CA LEU A 54 0.70 -4.66 0.84
C LEU A 54 -0.66 -5.17 0.36
N MET A 55 -1.62 -4.27 0.11
CA MET A 55 -2.89 -4.64 -0.52
C MET A 55 -2.71 -5.27 -1.90
N PHE A 56 -1.63 -4.96 -2.63
CA PHE A 56 -1.34 -5.56 -3.93
C PHE A 56 -1.04 -7.06 -3.85
N GLN A 57 -0.56 -7.56 -2.71
CA GLN A 57 -0.44 -8.99 -2.50
C GLN A 57 -1.81 -9.66 -2.34
N VAL A 58 -2.70 -9.04 -1.56
CA VAL A 58 -4.07 -9.51 -1.36
C VAL A 58 -4.83 -9.55 -2.69
N LEU A 59 -4.66 -8.51 -3.50
CA LEU A 59 -5.30 -8.34 -4.80
C LEU A 59 -4.61 -9.13 -5.92
N GLN A 60 -3.51 -9.83 -5.63
CA GLN A 60 -2.72 -10.61 -6.58
C GLN A 60 -2.25 -9.79 -7.80
N VAL A 61 -1.93 -8.51 -7.57
CA VAL A 61 -1.41 -7.64 -8.62
C VAL A 61 -0.14 -8.24 -9.21
N GLN A 62 -0.14 -8.45 -10.54
CA GLN A 62 1.05 -8.91 -11.25
C GLN A 62 2.09 -7.78 -11.32
N ASP A 63 3.37 -8.14 -11.32
CA ASP A 63 4.49 -7.18 -11.41
C ASP A 63 4.46 -6.07 -10.34
N ARG A 64 3.87 -6.36 -9.18
CA ARG A 64 3.84 -5.39 -8.08
C ARG A 64 5.26 -5.04 -7.61
N ARG A 65 5.47 -3.77 -7.32
CA ARG A 65 6.73 -3.32 -6.71
C ARG A 65 6.90 -3.90 -5.31
N THR A 66 8.14 -4.00 -4.87
CA THR A 66 8.47 -4.40 -3.51
C THR A 66 8.03 -3.32 -2.50
N THR A 67 7.52 -3.75 -1.36
CA THR A 67 7.26 -2.92 -0.18
C THR A 67 7.62 -3.69 1.07
N LEU A 68 8.25 -3.03 2.01
CA LEU A 68 8.69 -3.63 3.29
C LEU A 68 8.02 -2.99 4.49
N ASP A 69 7.29 -1.90 4.28
CA ASP A 69 6.55 -1.18 5.30
C ASP A 69 5.10 -1.68 5.36
N ILE A 70 4.51 -1.68 6.55
CA ILE A 70 3.11 -1.96 6.78
C ILE A 70 2.39 -0.63 6.92
N ASP A 71 1.45 -0.33 6.03
CA ASP A 71 0.64 0.88 6.10
C ASP A 71 -0.73 0.57 6.68
N PHE A 72 -1.15 1.28 7.72
CA PHE A 72 -2.49 1.21 8.30
C PHE A 72 -3.19 2.55 8.33
N LEU A 73 -4.51 2.51 8.18
CA LEU A 73 -5.39 3.51 8.74
C LEU A 73 -5.87 3.01 10.11
N ALA A 74 -5.73 3.84 11.15
CA ALA A 74 -6.20 3.48 12.48
C ALA A 74 -7.44 4.28 12.90
N TYR A 75 -8.39 3.57 13.52
CA TYR A 75 -9.49 4.14 14.29
C TYR A 75 -9.13 4.07 15.79
N PHE A 76 -8.10 4.83 16.14
CA PHE A 76 -7.52 4.85 17.47
C PHE A 76 -7.02 6.25 17.81
N LYS A 77 -6.61 6.47 19.06
CA LYS A 77 -6.00 7.74 19.47
C LYS A 77 -4.67 7.96 18.75
N ASN A 78 -4.49 9.14 18.19
CA ASN A 78 -3.22 9.56 17.58
C ASN A 78 -2.21 9.97 18.65
N GLU A 79 -1.81 9.01 19.48
CA GLU A 79 -0.84 9.16 20.57
C GLU A 79 0.24 8.10 20.43
N VAL A 80 1.51 8.50 20.38
CA VAL A 80 2.64 7.61 20.12
C VAL A 80 2.71 6.51 21.17
N GLU A 81 2.65 6.88 22.45
CA GLU A 81 2.77 5.95 23.59
C GLU A 81 1.64 4.91 23.62
N SER A 82 0.42 5.34 23.27
CA SER A 82 -0.74 4.45 23.17
C SER A 82 -0.56 3.42 22.06
N LEU A 83 -0.02 3.83 20.91
CA LEU A 83 0.25 2.94 19.79
C LEU A 83 1.42 2.00 20.05
N GLU A 84 2.49 2.49 20.68
CA GLU A 84 3.59 1.63 21.12
C GLU A 84 3.09 0.50 22.02
N LYS A 85 2.24 0.82 23.00
CA LYS A 85 1.64 -0.19 23.88
C LYS A 85 0.86 -1.24 23.09
N VAL A 86 0.02 -0.81 22.14
CA VAL A 86 -0.75 -1.72 21.28
C VAL A 86 0.17 -2.64 20.47
N ILE A 87 1.24 -2.10 19.85
CA ILE A 87 2.19 -2.90 19.08
C ILE A 87 2.99 -3.84 19.98
N LYS A 88 3.41 -3.41 21.18
CA LYS A 88 4.05 -4.28 22.19
C LYS A 88 3.14 -5.46 22.57
N ASP A 89 1.86 -5.20 22.80
CA ASP A 89 0.90 -6.25 23.12
C ASP A 89 0.75 -7.25 21.96
N ILE A 90 0.70 -6.77 20.70
CA ILE A 90 0.64 -7.63 19.52
C ILE A 90 1.91 -8.48 19.39
N CYS A 91 3.09 -7.90 19.61
CA CYS A 91 4.38 -8.63 19.59
C CYS A 91 4.42 -9.79 20.58
N ARG A 92 3.74 -9.66 21.74
CA ARG A 92 3.70 -10.66 22.82
C ARG A 92 2.62 -11.74 22.64
N ILE A 93 1.82 -11.68 21.57
CA ILE A 93 0.75 -12.67 21.35
C ILE A 93 1.35 -14.05 21.09
N ASN A 94 0.96 -15.02 21.94
CA ASN A 94 1.27 -16.42 21.73
C ASN A 94 0.34 -17.01 20.66
N ILE A 95 0.93 -17.76 19.73
CA ILE A 95 0.21 -18.40 18.64
C ILE A 95 0.22 -19.93 18.83
N LYS A 96 -0.89 -20.58 18.43
CA LYS A 96 -1.05 -22.03 18.62
C LYS A 96 -0.07 -22.85 17.75
N LYS A 97 0.18 -22.44 16.51
CA LYS A 97 1.13 -23.08 15.58
C LYS A 97 2.38 -22.22 15.53
N GLU A 98 3.43 -22.67 16.19
CA GLU A 98 4.72 -21.95 16.24
C GLU A 98 5.25 -21.68 14.83
N ASP A 99 5.57 -20.43 14.52
CA ASP A 99 6.05 -19.94 13.23
C ASP A 99 7.55 -19.60 13.23
N GLY A 100 8.23 -19.87 14.34
CA GLY A 100 9.67 -19.64 14.51
C GLY A 100 10.07 -18.16 14.66
N LEU A 101 9.11 -17.22 14.60
CA LEU A 101 9.38 -15.79 14.72
C LEU A 101 9.15 -15.28 16.16
N ILE A 102 10.08 -14.44 16.59
CA ILE A 102 9.97 -13.66 17.82
C ILE A 102 9.96 -12.19 17.43
N PHE A 103 8.95 -11.45 17.91
CA PHE A 103 8.92 -10.00 17.82
C PHE A 103 9.34 -9.40 19.14
N ASP A 104 10.40 -8.58 19.11
CA ASP A 104 10.98 -7.95 20.29
C ASP A 104 10.14 -6.73 20.71
N ALA A 105 9.24 -6.94 21.66
CA ALA A 105 8.36 -5.90 22.18
C ALA A 105 9.11 -4.73 22.83
N ASP A 106 10.29 -4.98 23.39
CA ASP A 106 11.06 -3.94 24.06
C ASP A 106 11.82 -3.05 23.08
N SER A 107 11.97 -3.50 21.82
CA SER A 107 12.52 -2.71 20.72
C SER A 107 11.51 -1.80 20.04
N VAL A 108 10.24 -1.79 20.46
CA VAL A 108 9.18 -0.96 19.85
C VAL A 108 9.39 0.50 20.23
N VAL A 109 9.59 1.32 19.20
CA VAL A 109 9.76 2.79 19.30
C VAL A 109 8.88 3.47 18.28
N GLY A 110 8.12 4.47 18.71
CA GLY A 110 7.26 5.30 17.90
C GLY A 110 7.82 6.70 17.68
N GLU A 111 7.52 7.26 16.51
CA GLU A 111 7.83 8.64 16.18
C GLU A 111 6.68 9.27 15.38
N ARG A 112 6.43 10.56 15.56
CA ARG A 112 5.49 11.28 14.70
C ARG A 112 6.09 11.48 13.33
N ILE A 113 5.29 11.25 12.30
CA ILE A 113 5.66 11.52 10.91
C ILE A 113 4.64 12.46 10.27
N LYS A 114 5.11 13.30 9.34
CA LYS A 114 4.23 14.13 8.50
C LYS A 114 4.01 13.42 7.18
N GLU A 115 2.78 12.95 6.94
CA GLU A 115 2.36 12.52 5.61
C GLU A 115 1.79 13.74 4.85
N GLY A 116 2.65 14.45 4.11
CA GLY A 116 2.30 15.72 3.49
C GLY A 116 2.28 16.88 4.51
N ALA A 117 1.74 18.03 4.13
CA ALA A 117 1.82 19.25 4.95
C ALA A 117 0.88 19.29 6.17
N GLU A 118 -0.12 18.40 6.28
CA GLU A 118 -1.21 18.54 7.25
C GLU A 118 -1.61 17.26 8.02
N TYR A 119 -1.17 16.06 7.59
CA TYR A 119 -1.54 14.82 8.28
C TYR A 119 -0.39 14.32 9.13
N GLU A 120 -0.60 14.34 10.44
CA GLU A 120 0.32 13.72 11.38
C GLU A 120 0.00 12.22 11.48
N GLY A 121 0.93 11.40 11.00
CA GLY A 121 0.93 9.96 11.22
C GLY A 121 1.87 9.57 12.33
N VAL A 122 1.86 8.28 12.67
CA VAL A 122 2.83 7.70 13.60
C VAL A 122 3.55 6.56 12.91
N ARG A 123 4.88 6.58 12.96
CA ARG A 123 5.74 5.48 12.53
C ARG A 123 6.19 4.69 13.74
N ILE A 124 5.96 3.38 13.71
CA ILE A 124 6.45 2.44 14.73
C ILE A 124 7.54 1.57 14.10
N LYS A 125 8.68 1.49 14.76
CA LYS A 125 9.79 0.60 14.38
C LYS A 125 10.04 -0.40 15.47
N PHE A 126 10.32 -1.65 15.10
CA PHE A 126 10.69 -2.71 16.02
C PHE A 126 11.48 -3.81 15.31
N LYS A 127 11.88 -4.84 16.04
CA LYS A 127 12.68 -5.93 15.51
C LYS A 127 11.90 -7.24 15.59
N GLY A 128 11.98 -8.02 14.50
CA GLY A 128 11.66 -9.42 14.51
C GLY A 128 12.92 -10.26 14.42
N PHE A 129 12.83 -11.53 14.82
CA PHE A 129 13.94 -12.48 14.76
C PHE A 129 13.43 -13.84 14.25
N LEU A 130 14.17 -14.42 13.32
CA LEU A 130 14.10 -15.84 12.99
C LEU A 130 15.48 -16.43 13.31
N GLY A 131 15.63 -16.97 14.49
CA GLY A 131 16.89 -17.33 15.07
C GLY A 131 17.86 -16.15 15.19
N LYS A 132 19.01 -16.28 14.56
CA LYS A 132 20.02 -15.21 14.52
C LYS A 132 19.73 -14.11 13.47
N SER A 133 18.75 -14.33 12.60
CA SER A 133 18.42 -13.35 11.56
C SER A 133 17.54 -12.25 12.13
N ARG A 134 18.08 -11.02 12.19
CA ARG A 134 17.34 -9.82 12.61
C ARG A 134 16.56 -9.27 11.42
N ILE A 135 15.29 -8.94 11.65
CA ILE A 135 14.34 -8.44 10.66
C ILE A 135 13.85 -7.07 11.15
N PRO A 136 14.19 -5.97 10.45
CA PRO A 136 13.65 -4.66 10.79
C PRO A 136 12.16 -4.61 10.42
N MET A 137 11.30 -4.17 11.32
CA MET A 137 9.87 -4.00 11.11
C MET A 137 9.53 -2.52 11.19
N GLN A 138 8.70 -2.05 10.24
CA GLN A 138 8.18 -0.69 10.23
C GLN A 138 6.68 -0.71 9.94
N ILE A 139 5.95 0.08 10.70
CA ILE A 139 4.51 0.29 10.55
C ILE A 139 4.27 1.79 10.47
N ASP A 140 3.62 2.25 9.40
CA ASP A 140 3.18 3.62 9.22
C ASP A 140 1.66 3.69 9.44
N ILE A 141 1.23 4.49 10.39
CA ILE A 141 -0.16 4.58 10.83
C ILE A 141 -0.68 5.97 10.54
N GLY A 142 -1.64 6.05 9.61
CA GLY A 142 -2.39 7.26 9.32
C GLY A 142 -3.71 7.31 10.07
N PHE A 143 -4.29 8.49 10.18
CA PHE A 143 -5.54 8.76 10.89
C PHE A 143 -6.46 9.65 10.05
N GLY A 144 -7.77 9.54 10.29
CA GLY A 144 -8.74 10.47 9.73
C GLY A 144 -9.10 10.29 8.26
N ASP A 145 -8.45 9.40 7.53
CA ASP A 145 -8.79 9.14 6.13
C ASP A 145 -10.18 8.50 5.99
N VAL A 146 -10.85 8.78 4.88
CA VAL A 146 -12.16 8.21 4.53
C VAL A 146 -12.00 7.07 3.51
N ILE A 147 -12.65 5.94 3.78
CA ILE A 147 -12.64 4.79 2.86
C ILE A 147 -13.97 4.72 2.12
N SER A 148 -13.92 4.67 0.80
CA SER A 148 -15.10 4.55 -0.05
C SER A 148 -14.80 3.66 -1.28
N PRO A 149 -15.54 2.55 -1.46
CA PRO A 149 -16.53 1.93 -0.56
C PRO A 149 -15.93 1.46 0.78
N LYS A 150 -16.79 1.09 1.72
CA LYS A 150 -16.36 0.64 3.07
C LYS A 150 -15.32 -0.47 3.00
N PRO A 151 -14.40 -0.55 3.99
CA PRO A 151 -13.41 -1.61 4.07
C PRO A 151 -14.05 -2.99 4.05
N GLN A 152 -13.39 -3.92 3.42
CA GLN A 152 -13.82 -5.32 3.37
C GLN A 152 -12.88 -6.20 4.19
N VAL A 153 -13.40 -7.32 4.68
CA VAL A 153 -12.55 -8.36 5.28
C VAL A 153 -11.78 -9.04 4.17
N ILE A 154 -10.48 -9.07 4.32
CA ILE A 154 -9.53 -9.68 3.39
C ILE A 154 -8.78 -10.83 4.07
N GLU A 155 -8.35 -11.81 3.30
CA GLU A 155 -7.37 -12.81 3.71
C GLU A 155 -6.01 -12.46 3.10
N TYR A 156 -5.03 -12.16 3.95
CA TYR A 156 -3.67 -11.89 3.49
C TYR A 156 -2.97 -13.21 3.11
N PRO A 157 -2.34 -13.32 1.94
CA PRO A 157 -1.69 -14.55 1.49
C PRO A 157 -0.48 -14.90 2.36
N THR A 158 -0.20 -16.20 2.51
CA THR A 158 0.93 -16.72 3.27
C THR A 158 1.96 -17.40 2.37
N ILE A 159 3.24 -17.24 2.70
CA ILE A 159 4.36 -17.84 1.94
C ILE A 159 4.49 -19.33 2.25
N LEU A 160 4.27 -19.69 3.51
CA LEU A 160 4.28 -21.07 4.00
C LEU A 160 2.87 -21.48 4.46
N ASP A 161 2.70 -22.76 4.77
CA ASP A 161 1.42 -23.30 5.27
C ASP A 161 1.17 -22.91 6.73
N PHE A 162 0.78 -21.67 6.93
CA PHE A 162 0.33 -21.12 8.21
C PHE A 162 -1.07 -20.51 8.08
N PRO A 163 -1.80 -20.34 9.20
CA PRO A 163 -3.08 -19.66 9.18
C PRO A 163 -2.97 -18.24 8.59
N LYS A 164 -3.87 -17.94 7.65
CA LYS A 164 -3.90 -16.65 6.96
C LYS A 164 -4.41 -15.54 7.89
N PRO A 165 -3.77 -14.36 7.89
CA PRO A 165 -4.32 -13.17 8.54
C PRO A 165 -5.67 -12.77 7.93
N LYS A 166 -6.68 -12.53 8.78
CA LYS A 166 -7.99 -11.98 8.38
C LYS A 166 -8.12 -10.57 8.93
N LEU A 167 -8.10 -9.58 8.06
CA LEU A 167 -8.05 -8.16 8.42
C LEU A 167 -9.06 -7.37 7.60
N LYS A 168 -9.36 -6.14 8.03
CA LYS A 168 -10.00 -5.16 7.16
C LYS A 168 -8.97 -4.55 6.22
N GLY A 169 -9.29 -4.40 4.94
CA GLY A 169 -8.42 -3.80 3.93
C GLY A 169 -9.13 -2.72 3.11
N TYR A 170 -8.33 -1.86 2.51
CA TYR A 170 -8.81 -0.81 1.60
C TYR A 170 -9.43 -1.38 0.34
N SER A 171 -10.42 -0.66 -0.19
CA SER A 171 -10.90 -0.87 -1.57
C SER A 171 -9.90 -0.32 -2.58
N LEU A 172 -9.93 -0.86 -3.81
CA LEU A 172 -9.13 -0.35 -4.93
C LEU A 172 -9.39 1.13 -5.18
N GLU A 173 -10.65 1.54 -5.12
CA GLU A 173 -11.06 2.93 -5.34
C GLU A 173 -10.44 3.88 -4.31
N SER A 174 -10.34 3.47 -3.03
CA SER A 174 -9.69 4.28 -2.00
C SER A 174 -8.18 4.34 -2.20
N ILE A 175 -7.54 3.24 -2.62
CA ILE A 175 -6.10 3.24 -2.95
C ILE A 175 -5.81 4.24 -4.08
N VAL A 176 -6.61 4.20 -5.14
CA VAL A 176 -6.46 5.12 -6.28
C VAL A 176 -6.70 6.57 -5.85
N ALA A 177 -7.76 6.81 -5.07
CA ALA A 177 -8.14 8.16 -4.65
C ALA A 177 -7.07 8.83 -3.76
N GLU A 178 -6.51 8.11 -2.77
CA GLU A 178 -5.45 8.65 -1.92
C GLU A 178 -4.16 8.93 -2.69
N LYS A 179 -3.77 8.02 -3.58
CA LYS A 179 -2.58 8.22 -4.41
C LYS A 179 -2.74 9.40 -5.37
N PHE A 180 -3.89 9.50 -6.02
CA PHE A 180 -4.17 10.60 -6.93
C PHE A 180 -4.22 11.94 -6.19
N GLU A 181 -4.86 12.01 -5.03
CA GLU A 181 -4.86 13.22 -4.22
C GLU A 181 -3.43 13.64 -3.83
N SER A 182 -2.62 12.69 -3.36
CA SER A 182 -1.21 12.98 -3.04
C SER A 182 -0.41 13.45 -4.25
N MET A 183 -0.68 12.91 -5.45
CA MET A 183 -0.03 13.35 -6.69
C MET A 183 -0.43 14.78 -7.05
N VAL A 184 -1.70 15.13 -6.90
CA VAL A 184 -2.23 16.47 -7.17
C VAL A 184 -1.67 17.48 -6.15
N LYS A 185 -1.73 17.14 -4.86
CA LYS A 185 -1.24 18.02 -3.77
C LYS A 185 0.26 18.34 -3.90
N LEU A 186 1.06 17.35 -4.25
CA LEU A 186 2.50 17.53 -4.46
C LEU A 186 2.82 18.25 -5.78
N GLY A 187 1.94 18.16 -6.77
CA GLY A 187 2.08 18.88 -8.04
C GLY A 187 3.48 18.80 -8.63
N ALA A 188 4.07 19.96 -8.93
CA ALA A 188 5.38 20.07 -9.58
C ALA A 188 6.55 19.50 -8.76
N ILE A 189 6.46 19.40 -7.45
CA ILE A 189 7.53 18.86 -6.59
C ILE A 189 7.41 17.35 -6.34
N ASN A 190 6.43 16.69 -6.97
CA ASN A 190 6.19 15.26 -6.76
C ASN A 190 7.34 14.40 -7.29
N SER A 191 8.04 13.70 -6.41
CA SER A 191 9.08 12.72 -6.69
C SER A 191 8.62 11.26 -6.45
N ARG A 192 7.33 11.06 -6.10
CA ARG A 192 6.78 9.76 -5.69
C ARG A 192 6.41 8.89 -6.90
N MET A 193 7.39 8.44 -7.66
CA MET A 193 7.19 7.59 -8.85
C MET A 193 6.37 6.32 -8.56
N LYS A 194 6.40 5.85 -7.30
CA LYS A 194 5.59 4.71 -6.84
C LYS A 194 4.09 4.94 -7.02
N ASP A 195 3.59 6.17 -6.86
CA ASP A 195 2.15 6.44 -6.96
C ASP A 195 1.70 6.42 -8.43
N PHE A 196 2.54 6.92 -9.36
CA PHE A 196 2.30 6.79 -10.81
C PHE A 196 2.26 5.31 -11.23
N TYR A 197 3.23 4.53 -10.79
CA TYR A 197 3.27 3.10 -11.09
C TYR A 197 2.05 2.36 -10.53
N ASP A 198 1.70 2.63 -9.28
CA ASP A 198 0.61 1.95 -8.58
C ASP A 198 -0.75 2.22 -9.25
N ILE A 199 -1.05 3.48 -9.64
CA ILE A 199 -2.30 3.80 -10.37
C ILE A 199 -2.27 3.20 -11.78
N TRP A 200 -1.14 3.28 -12.47
CA TRP A 200 -0.98 2.73 -13.81
C TRP A 200 -1.25 1.23 -13.83
N ILE A 201 -0.64 0.46 -12.93
CA ILE A 201 -0.79 -1.00 -12.91
C ILE A 201 -2.20 -1.42 -12.49
N ILE A 202 -2.80 -0.74 -11.51
CA ILE A 202 -4.17 -0.97 -11.08
C ILE A 202 -5.14 -0.73 -12.25
N SER A 203 -5.02 0.37 -12.97
CA SER A 203 -5.90 0.69 -14.11
C SER A 203 -5.81 -0.32 -15.25
N ARG A 204 -4.74 -1.10 -15.33
CA ARG A 204 -4.52 -2.12 -16.35
C ARG A 204 -4.97 -3.52 -15.97
N GLN A 205 -5.10 -3.78 -14.68
CA GLN A 205 -5.37 -5.14 -14.19
C GLN A 205 -6.76 -5.29 -13.56
N PHE A 206 -7.44 -4.18 -13.23
CA PHE A 206 -8.71 -4.23 -12.54
C PHE A 206 -9.79 -3.43 -13.22
N ASP A 207 -11.01 -3.95 -13.11
CA ASP A 207 -12.22 -3.28 -13.55
C ASP A 207 -12.73 -2.32 -12.49
N PHE A 208 -13.36 -1.21 -12.91
CA PHE A 208 -13.94 -0.23 -12.00
C PHE A 208 -15.35 0.16 -12.43
N LYS A 209 -16.21 0.35 -11.43
CA LYS A 209 -17.48 1.05 -11.60
C LYS A 209 -17.23 2.55 -11.45
N GLY A 210 -17.58 3.33 -12.44
CA GLY A 210 -17.28 4.76 -12.49
C GLY A 210 -17.81 5.53 -11.29
N GLU A 211 -19.08 5.27 -10.91
CA GLU A 211 -19.68 5.96 -9.77
C GLU A 211 -19.01 5.62 -8.43
N ARG A 212 -18.47 4.40 -8.27
CA ARG A 212 -17.72 4.03 -7.05
C ARG A 212 -16.39 4.78 -6.97
N LEU A 213 -15.64 4.82 -8.09
CA LEU A 213 -14.39 5.57 -8.17
C LEU A 213 -14.61 7.07 -7.98
N ARG A 214 -15.64 7.63 -8.64
CA ARG A 214 -16.04 9.03 -8.49
C ARG A 214 -16.33 9.39 -7.03
N LYS A 215 -17.10 8.55 -6.31
CA LYS A 215 -17.39 8.76 -4.89
C LYS A 215 -16.13 8.69 -4.02
N ALA A 216 -15.23 7.76 -4.30
CA ALA A 216 -13.96 7.65 -3.57
C ALA A 216 -13.11 8.91 -3.76
N LEU A 217 -12.90 9.34 -5.01
CA LEU A 217 -12.18 10.57 -5.34
C LEU A 217 -12.78 11.79 -4.63
N LYS A 218 -14.09 12.02 -4.80
CA LYS A 218 -14.77 13.17 -4.19
C LYS A 218 -14.60 13.20 -2.66
N ARG A 219 -14.80 12.06 -1.99
CA ARG A 219 -14.70 11.96 -0.53
C ARG A 219 -13.26 12.17 -0.03
N THR A 220 -12.28 11.59 -0.70
CA THR A 220 -10.86 11.74 -0.33
C THR A 220 -10.41 13.19 -0.46
N PHE A 221 -10.72 13.87 -1.56
CA PHE A 221 -10.35 15.26 -1.77
C PHE A 221 -11.03 16.21 -0.75
N ILE A 222 -12.32 15.99 -0.45
CA ILE A 222 -13.04 16.74 0.59
C ILE A 222 -12.39 16.49 1.96
N GLN A 223 -12.15 15.23 2.34
CA GLN A 223 -11.59 14.87 3.64
C GLN A 223 -10.20 15.46 3.87
N ARG A 224 -9.39 15.52 2.81
CA ARG A 224 -8.02 16.04 2.85
C ARG A 224 -7.93 17.52 2.54
N ASN A 225 -9.06 18.23 2.44
CA ASN A 225 -9.15 19.64 2.10
C ASN A 225 -8.32 20.01 0.85
N SER A 226 -8.34 19.14 -0.16
CA SER A 226 -7.58 19.30 -1.41
C SER A 226 -8.51 19.66 -2.56
N GLU A 227 -8.05 20.51 -3.50
CA GLU A 227 -8.82 20.84 -4.70
C GLU A 227 -8.57 19.82 -5.82
N LEU A 228 -9.65 19.47 -6.52
CA LEU A 228 -9.53 18.69 -7.75
C LEU A 228 -8.94 19.54 -8.87
N PRO A 229 -8.10 18.95 -9.74
CA PRO A 229 -7.54 19.68 -10.88
C PRO A 229 -8.64 20.10 -11.85
N LYS A 230 -8.73 21.41 -12.14
CA LYS A 230 -9.75 22.00 -13.03
C LYS A 230 -9.34 21.91 -14.51
N SER A 231 -8.06 21.70 -14.79
CA SER A 231 -7.55 21.55 -16.15
C SER A 231 -8.06 20.27 -16.83
N SER A 232 -8.13 20.30 -18.16
CA SER A 232 -8.38 19.12 -18.97
C SER A 232 -7.25 18.10 -18.91
N LYS A 233 -6.04 18.54 -18.56
CA LYS A 233 -4.87 17.72 -18.27
C LYS A 233 -4.69 17.68 -16.76
N LEU A 234 -4.69 16.48 -16.17
CA LEU A 234 -4.51 16.28 -14.72
C LEU A 234 -3.09 16.65 -14.26
N PHE A 235 -2.12 16.61 -15.19
CA PHE A 235 -0.73 16.95 -14.97
C PHE A 235 -0.24 17.85 -16.10
N ALA A 236 0.59 18.83 -15.81
CA ALA A 236 1.24 19.69 -16.81
C ALA A 236 2.23 18.87 -17.67
N GLU A 237 2.41 19.25 -18.95
CA GLU A 237 3.26 18.49 -19.88
C GLU A 237 4.73 18.50 -19.45
N GLU A 238 5.20 19.63 -18.96
CA GLU A 238 6.57 19.79 -18.44
C GLU A 238 6.89 18.79 -17.31
N PHE A 239 5.85 18.24 -16.69
CA PHE A 239 6.00 17.28 -15.63
C PHE A 239 6.55 15.93 -16.11
N TYR A 240 6.25 15.51 -17.32
CA TYR A 240 6.58 14.19 -17.87
C TYR A 240 7.28 14.24 -19.21
N ASP A 241 7.90 15.36 -19.55
CA ASP A 241 8.80 15.51 -20.67
C ASP A 241 9.96 14.52 -20.58
N GLU A 242 10.45 14.05 -21.73
CA GLU A 242 11.55 13.07 -21.81
C GLU A 242 12.88 13.60 -21.26
N GLU A 243 13.09 14.92 -21.25
CA GLU A 243 14.26 15.58 -20.66
C GLU A 243 14.08 16.00 -19.20
N SER A 244 12.89 15.75 -18.62
CA SER A 244 12.60 16.15 -17.24
C SER A 244 13.35 15.28 -16.21
N ASP A 245 13.65 15.89 -15.04
CA ASP A 245 14.21 15.14 -13.90
C ASP A 245 13.32 13.96 -13.50
N ARG A 246 12.01 14.04 -13.73
CA ARG A 246 11.05 12.98 -13.41
C ARG A 246 11.19 11.78 -14.31
N GLN A 247 11.56 11.98 -15.56
CA GLN A 247 11.89 10.88 -16.45
C GLN A 247 13.12 10.11 -15.94
N VAL A 248 14.11 10.82 -15.39
CA VAL A 248 15.28 10.20 -14.76
C VAL A 248 14.87 9.45 -13.48
N MET A 249 14.05 10.08 -12.63
CA MET A 249 13.53 9.43 -11.41
C MET A 249 12.69 8.19 -11.75
N TRP A 250 11.90 8.24 -12.82
CA TRP A 250 11.09 7.11 -13.29
C TRP A 250 11.97 5.92 -13.70
N LYS A 251 12.98 6.14 -14.54
CA LYS A 251 13.93 5.09 -14.94
C LYS A 251 14.64 4.49 -13.73
N SER A 252 15.11 5.33 -12.81
CA SER A 252 15.75 4.89 -11.56
C SER A 252 14.78 4.05 -10.70
N PHE A 253 13.51 4.45 -10.62
CA PHE A 253 12.48 3.69 -9.92
C PHE A 253 12.24 2.31 -10.55
N LEU A 254 12.12 2.21 -11.87
CA LEU A 254 11.95 0.94 -12.58
C LEU A 254 13.14 0.00 -12.32
N THR A 255 14.36 0.50 -12.48
CA THR A 255 15.60 -0.27 -12.28
C THR A 255 15.70 -0.77 -10.83
N LYS A 256 15.49 0.11 -9.85
CA LYS A 256 15.58 -0.23 -8.42
C LYS A 256 14.55 -1.33 -8.03
N ASN A 257 13.37 -1.32 -8.62
CA ASN A 257 12.32 -2.28 -8.32
C ASN A 257 12.31 -3.48 -9.29
N GLN A 258 13.26 -3.57 -10.24
CA GLN A 258 13.35 -4.63 -11.27
C GLN A 258 12.05 -4.78 -12.07
N ILE A 259 11.42 -3.64 -12.40
CA ILE A 259 10.16 -3.60 -13.14
C ILE A 259 10.46 -3.50 -14.63
N ASN A 260 10.11 -4.55 -15.38
CA ASN A 260 10.31 -4.63 -16.83
C ASN A 260 9.01 -4.50 -17.64
N SER A 261 7.85 -4.56 -16.96
CA SER A 261 6.53 -4.54 -17.61
C SER A 261 5.97 -3.14 -17.84
N ALA A 262 6.54 -2.12 -17.20
CA ALA A 262 6.10 -0.74 -17.34
C ALA A 262 6.82 -0.04 -18.51
N PRO A 263 6.16 0.95 -19.15
CA PRO A 263 6.80 1.78 -20.16
C PRO A 263 8.02 2.51 -19.62
N GLU A 264 9.10 2.56 -20.37
CA GLU A 264 10.29 3.35 -20.01
C GLU A 264 10.01 4.86 -20.01
N LYS A 265 9.08 5.32 -20.86
CA LYS A 265 8.66 6.73 -20.94
C LYS A 265 7.55 7.02 -19.93
N LEU A 266 7.83 7.90 -18.97
CA LEU A 266 6.84 8.34 -17.97
C LEU A 266 5.58 8.94 -18.65
N ALA A 267 5.74 9.61 -19.78
CA ALA A 267 4.65 10.16 -20.56
C ALA A 267 3.55 9.15 -20.91
N LEU A 268 3.92 7.90 -21.22
CA LEU A 268 2.96 6.83 -21.53
C LEU A 268 2.18 6.39 -20.29
N VAL A 269 2.83 6.39 -19.13
CA VAL A 269 2.20 6.10 -17.84
C VAL A 269 1.21 7.21 -17.47
N VAL A 270 1.63 8.47 -17.58
CA VAL A 270 0.79 9.64 -17.32
C VAL A 270 -0.40 9.70 -18.26
N LYS A 271 -0.19 9.42 -19.55
CA LYS A 271 -1.29 9.31 -20.52
C LYS A 271 -2.34 8.28 -20.04
N LYS A 272 -1.91 7.11 -19.61
CA LYS A 272 -2.83 6.06 -19.14
C LYS A 272 -3.58 6.49 -17.86
N ILE A 273 -2.92 7.18 -16.95
CA ILE A 273 -3.55 7.73 -15.74
C ILE A 273 -4.58 8.80 -16.14
N ASN A 274 -4.27 9.67 -17.10
CA ASN A 274 -5.21 10.65 -17.63
C ASN A 274 -6.45 9.98 -18.26
N ASP A 275 -6.26 8.96 -19.09
CA ASP A 275 -7.37 8.19 -19.70
C ASP A 275 -8.28 7.58 -18.62
N PHE A 276 -7.71 7.15 -17.52
CA PHE A 276 -8.44 6.51 -16.42
C PHE A 276 -9.15 7.53 -15.50
N LEU A 277 -8.51 8.65 -15.14
CA LEU A 277 -9.00 9.55 -14.09
C LEU A 277 -9.70 10.82 -14.60
N THR A 278 -9.46 11.25 -15.85
CA THR A 278 -10.01 12.52 -16.35
C THR A 278 -11.54 12.54 -16.35
N SER A 279 -12.19 11.48 -16.81
CA SER A 279 -13.65 11.42 -16.89
C SER A 279 -14.33 11.41 -15.53
N PRO A 280 -13.92 10.57 -14.54
CA PRO A 280 -14.42 10.66 -13.17
C PRO A 280 -14.23 12.04 -12.53
N VAL A 281 -13.05 12.66 -12.71
CA VAL A 281 -12.76 14.00 -12.16
C VAL A 281 -13.68 15.06 -12.78
N LYS A 282 -13.83 15.08 -14.11
CA LYS A 282 -14.76 16.00 -14.80
C LYS A 282 -16.20 15.83 -14.33
N SER A 283 -16.64 14.59 -14.09
CA SER A 283 -18.00 14.35 -13.56
C SER A 283 -18.21 14.93 -12.18
N ILE A 284 -17.19 14.90 -11.31
CA ILE A 284 -17.25 15.53 -9.97
C ILE A 284 -17.35 17.06 -10.11
N LEU A 285 -16.48 17.67 -10.92
CA LEU A 285 -16.45 19.12 -11.13
C LEU A 285 -17.76 19.66 -11.72
N ASN A 286 -18.40 18.88 -12.60
CA ASN A 286 -19.67 19.23 -13.23
C ASN A 286 -20.90 18.77 -12.41
N ASN A 287 -20.70 18.19 -11.24
CA ASN A 287 -21.74 17.61 -10.40
C ASN A 287 -22.67 16.63 -11.14
N LYS A 288 -22.10 15.82 -12.04
CA LYS A 288 -22.81 14.79 -12.83
C LYS A 288 -22.54 13.41 -12.27
N GLU A 289 -23.48 12.49 -12.45
CA GLU A 289 -23.25 11.06 -12.23
C GLU A 289 -22.28 10.50 -13.26
N PHE A 290 -21.64 9.36 -12.94
CA PHE A 290 -20.68 8.72 -13.81
C PHE A 290 -20.94 7.21 -13.88
N ASP A 291 -22.00 6.84 -14.55
CA ASP A 291 -22.42 5.46 -14.76
C ASP A 291 -21.71 4.81 -15.95
N TYR A 292 -20.40 4.68 -15.84
CA TYR A 292 -19.51 4.06 -16.79
C TYR A 292 -18.75 2.93 -16.14
N HIS A 293 -18.27 2.01 -16.95
CA HIS A 293 -17.45 0.88 -16.53
C HIS A 293 -16.06 0.95 -17.18
N TRP A 294 -15.03 0.83 -16.35
CA TRP A 294 -13.68 0.61 -16.82
C TRP A 294 -13.44 -0.90 -16.88
N ASN A 295 -13.45 -1.45 -18.07
CA ASN A 295 -13.03 -2.84 -18.29
C ASN A 295 -11.54 -2.80 -18.61
N SER A 296 -10.72 -3.34 -17.70
CA SER A 296 -9.26 -3.26 -17.84
C SER A 296 -8.78 -3.82 -19.19
N PRO A 297 -7.85 -3.19 -19.86
CA PRO A 297 -7.14 -1.95 -19.53
C PRO A 297 -7.85 -0.65 -19.95
N GLY A 298 -9.15 -0.62 -20.14
CA GLY A 298 -9.93 0.52 -20.62
C GLY A 298 -10.19 0.49 -22.12
N PRO A 299 -10.84 1.53 -22.67
CA PRO A 299 -11.31 2.78 -22.03
C PRO A 299 -12.60 2.63 -21.21
N TRP A 300 -13.09 3.74 -20.62
CA TRP A 300 -14.43 3.82 -20.04
C TRP A 300 -15.51 3.58 -21.09
N LYS A 301 -16.50 2.75 -20.74
CA LYS A 301 -17.67 2.44 -21.56
C LYS A 301 -18.95 2.64 -20.73
N ALA A 302 -20.02 3.10 -21.41
CA ALA A 302 -21.36 3.20 -20.82
C ALA A 302 -21.94 1.80 -20.52
#